data_c9a0d1a3e5b46927c59ca1b8cfb55055
#
_entry.id   c9a0d1a3e5b46927c59ca1b8cfb55055
#
_cell.length_a   1.000
_cell.length_b   1.000
_cell.length_c   1.000
_cell.angle_alpha   90.00
_cell.angle_beta   90.00
_cell.angle_gamma   90.00
#
_symmetry.space_group_name_H-M   'P 1'
#
loop_
_entity.id
_entity.type
_entity.pdbx_description
1 polymer ?
#
loop_
_entity_poly.entity_id
_entity_poly.type
_entity_poly.pdbx_seq_one_letter_code
_entity_poly.pdbx_strand_id
1 'polypeptide(L)'
;VAQERMEQIFEEAKTPYKYGLVVAPEDNHHKIDCTTVFRQGDKWLMTYVVYNGKGGTDGRGYETWLAESDNLLEWRTLGRVLSYRDGEWDCNQRGGFPALPDMEWGGSYELQTYKDRHWMTYIGGEGTGYEAVKAPLFVGLAWTKGDLSTAHEWESLNKPILSIHDKDAQWWEKLTQYKSTVYWDKDKTLGAPFVMFYNAGGRHPETGLKGERVGIALSKDMKTWKRYPGNPVFAHEADGTITGDAHIQKMGDVYVMFYFSAFEPSRRYKAFNTFAASYDLVHWTDWTGEDLIIPSKNYDELFAHKSYVVKHDGVVYHFYCAVNNAEQRGIAVATSKPMGRSAVRFPKTETKNRRI
;
A
#
# COMPACT_ATOMS: atom_id res chain seq x y z
N VAL A 1 23.71 2.06 3.75
CA VAL A 1 23.54 3.29 4.57
C VAL A 1 24.15 3.02 5.94
N ALA A 2 24.92 3.96 6.47
CA ALA A 2 25.59 3.81 7.77
C ALA A 2 24.57 3.73 8.93
N GLN A 3 24.91 2.99 9.98
CA GLN A 3 24.04 2.77 11.14
C GLN A 3 23.59 4.08 11.80
N GLU A 4 24.49 5.05 11.96
CA GLU A 4 24.14 6.36 12.52
C GLU A 4 23.06 7.07 11.69
N ARG A 5 23.13 7.01 10.37
CA ARG A 5 22.11 7.58 9.48
C ARG A 5 20.78 6.83 9.61
N MET A 6 20.81 5.51 9.74
CA MET A 6 19.62 4.68 9.98
C MET A 6 18.92 5.06 11.30
N GLU A 7 19.69 5.31 12.35
CA GLU A 7 19.16 5.77 13.64
C GLU A 7 18.53 7.16 13.54
N GLN A 8 19.14 8.09 12.80
CA GLN A 8 18.56 9.40 12.52
C GLN A 8 17.22 9.30 11.79
N ILE A 9 17.12 8.42 10.81
CA ILE A 9 15.87 8.17 10.08
C ILE A 9 14.80 7.61 11.04
N PHE A 10 15.14 6.66 11.89
CA PHE A 10 14.22 6.12 12.88
C PHE A 10 13.68 7.21 13.82
N GLU A 11 14.56 8.03 14.38
CA GLU A 11 14.16 9.14 15.28
C GLU A 11 13.27 10.16 14.57
N GLU A 12 13.52 10.44 13.30
CA GLU A 12 12.72 11.36 12.50
C GLU A 12 11.33 10.77 12.16
N ALA A 13 11.25 9.47 11.93
CA ALA A 13 10.05 8.81 11.40
C ALA A 13 9.17 8.15 12.47
N LYS A 14 9.68 7.89 13.67
CA LYS A 14 8.93 7.16 14.70
C LYS A 14 7.64 7.87 15.13
N THR A 15 6.60 7.07 15.36
CA THR A 15 5.26 7.54 15.74
C THR A 15 4.75 6.76 16.94
N PRO A 16 5.21 7.09 18.17
CA PRO A 16 4.91 6.30 19.36
C PRO A 16 3.46 6.44 19.86
N TYR A 17 2.69 7.39 19.33
CA TYR A 17 1.35 7.70 19.79
C TYR A 17 0.30 7.19 18.81
N LYS A 18 -0.34 6.06 19.13
CA LYS A 18 -1.46 5.55 18.32
C LYS A 18 -2.72 6.35 18.59
N TYR A 19 -3.17 7.08 17.58
CA TYR A 19 -4.43 7.82 17.62
C TYR A 19 -5.64 6.88 17.53
N GLY A 20 -5.58 5.90 16.66
CA GLY A 20 -6.61 4.89 16.48
C GLY A 20 -7.10 4.77 15.05
N LEU A 21 -8.24 4.11 14.86
CA LEU A 21 -8.87 3.98 13.56
C LEU A 21 -9.32 5.36 13.04
N VAL A 22 -9.13 5.59 11.75
CA VAL A 22 -9.61 6.79 11.06
C VAL A 22 -10.61 6.45 9.96
N VAL A 23 -10.51 5.25 9.38
CA VAL A 23 -11.52 4.72 8.46
C VAL A 23 -11.83 3.28 8.87
N ALA A 24 -13.10 3.00 9.10
CA ALA A 24 -13.60 1.66 9.42
C ALA A 24 -14.78 1.31 8.51
N PRO A 25 -14.99 0.04 8.19
CA PRO A 25 -16.15 -0.38 7.42
C PRO A 25 -17.46 -0.15 8.23
N GLU A 26 -18.55 0.08 7.50
CA GLU A 26 -19.85 0.30 8.12
C GLU A 26 -20.47 -0.99 8.68
N ASP A 27 -20.08 -2.14 8.13
CA ASP A 27 -20.60 -3.45 8.53
C ASP A 27 -19.49 -4.52 8.48
N ASN A 28 -19.81 -5.74 8.92
CA ASN A 28 -18.88 -6.86 8.97
C ASN A 28 -18.72 -7.62 7.63
N HIS A 29 -19.38 -7.17 6.56
CA HIS A 29 -19.20 -7.71 5.21
C HIS A 29 -18.09 -7.01 4.45
N HIS A 30 -17.69 -5.81 4.87
CA HIS A 30 -16.66 -5.02 4.23
C HIS A 30 -15.37 -5.06 5.03
N LYS A 31 -14.24 -5.08 4.31
CA LYS A 31 -12.90 -4.94 4.87
C LYS A 31 -12.19 -3.80 4.14
N ILE A 32 -11.52 -2.94 4.89
CA ILE A 32 -10.79 -1.80 4.35
C ILE A 32 -9.30 -2.07 4.47
N ASP A 33 -8.58 -1.83 3.40
CA ASP A 33 -7.17 -2.14 3.27
C ASP A 33 -6.43 -1.06 2.49
N CYS A 34 -5.12 -1.11 2.42
CA CYS A 34 -4.20 -0.29 1.63
C CYS A 34 -4.63 1.15 1.41
N THR A 35 -3.99 2.08 2.07
CA THR A 35 -4.28 3.50 1.87
C THR A 35 -3.16 4.23 1.14
N THR A 36 -3.53 5.28 0.40
CA THR A 36 -2.64 6.30 -0.12
C THR A 36 -3.16 7.66 0.32
N VAL A 37 -2.31 8.47 0.92
CA VAL A 37 -2.66 9.81 1.42
C VAL A 37 -1.93 10.85 0.59
N PHE A 38 -2.64 11.83 0.08
CA PHE A 38 -2.08 12.89 -0.76
C PHE A 38 -2.83 14.20 -0.54
N ARG A 39 -2.31 15.28 -1.08
CA ARG A 39 -2.86 16.61 -0.85
C ARG A 39 -3.28 17.26 -2.16
N GLN A 40 -4.37 18.02 -2.11
CA GLN A 40 -4.75 18.94 -3.16
C GLN A 40 -5.12 20.29 -2.52
N GLY A 41 -4.30 21.31 -2.77
CA GLY A 41 -4.46 22.60 -2.09
C GLY A 41 -4.34 22.47 -0.58
N ASP A 42 -5.36 22.89 0.14
CA ASP A 42 -5.47 22.80 1.60
C ASP A 42 -6.23 21.55 2.09
N LYS A 43 -6.69 20.70 1.16
CA LYS A 43 -7.39 19.44 1.45
C LYS A 43 -6.45 18.25 1.44
N TRP A 44 -6.59 17.39 2.44
CA TRP A 44 -6.00 16.05 2.42
C TRP A 44 -6.99 15.06 1.84
N LEU A 45 -6.49 14.19 1.01
CA LEU A 45 -7.24 13.14 0.34
C LEU A 45 -6.64 11.78 0.66
N MET A 46 -7.49 10.77 0.71
CA MET A 46 -7.10 9.38 0.92
C MET A 46 -7.84 8.49 -0.05
N THR A 47 -7.12 7.63 -0.75
CA THR A 47 -7.74 6.46 -1.34
C THR A 47 -7.51 5.26 -0.44
N TYR A 48 -8.46 4.35 -0.40
CA TYR A 48 -8.33 3.06 0.26
C TYR A 48 -9.12 2.01 -0.52
N VAL A 49 -8.70 0.76 -0.38
CA VAL A 49 -9.38 -0.34 -1.04
C VAL A 49 -10.41 -0.95 -0.11
N VAL A 50 -11.55 -1.33 -0.68
CA VAL A 50 -12.66 -1.95 0.04
C VAL A 50 -12.96 -3.30 -0.58
N TYR A 51 -12.84 -4.35 0.22
CA TYR A 51 -13.33 -5.67 -0.12
C TYR A 51 -14.78 -5.80 0.32
N ASN A 52 -15.65 -6.15 -0.62
CA ASN A 52 -17.04 -6.45 -0.34
C ASN A 52 -17.25 -7.96 -0.26
N GLY A 53 -17.34 -8.47 0.95
CA GLY A 53 -17.59 -9.89 1.24
C GLY A 53 -19.07 -10.26 1.39
N LYS A 54 -20.00 -9.38 1.00
CA LYS A 54 -21.43 -9.66 1.06
C LYS A 54 -21.78 -10.85 0.17
N GLY A 55 -22.31 -11.89 0.77
CA GLY A 55 -22.59 -13.15 0.10
C GLY A 55 -21.66 -14.30 0.48
N GLY A 56 -20.80 -14.11 1.49
CA GLY A 56 -19.91 -15.13 2.04
C GLY A 56 -18.42 -14.86 1.79
N THR A 57 -17.60 -15.91 1.90
CA THR A 57 -16.15 -15.84 1.72
C THR A 57 -15.74 -15.57 0.27
N ASP A 58 -16.65 -15.65 -0.66
CA ASP A 58 -16.46 -15.48 -2.12
C ASP A 58 -17.06 -14.17 -2.64
N GLY A 59 -17.06 -13.11 -1.85
CA GLY A 59 -17.43 -11.77 -2.32
C GLY A 59 -16.59 -11.35 -3.54
N ARG A 60 -17.06 -10.35 -4.31
CA ARG A 60 -16.39 -10.00 -5.58
C ARG A 60 -14.92 -9.67 -5.39
N GLY A 61 -14.56 -8.76 -4.56
CA GLY A 61 -13.17 -8.35 -4.35
C GLY A 61 -13.06 -6.85 -4.12
N TYR A 62 -11.92 -6.26 -4.52
CA TYR A 62 -11.61 -4.87 -4.25
C TYR A 62 -12.30 -3.88 -5.17
N GLU A 63 -12.76 -2.80 -4.58
CA GLU A 63 -13.00 -1.50 -5.21
C GLU A 63 -12.11 -0.45 -4.52
N THR A 64 -11.96 0.73 -5.12
CA THR A 64 -11.21 1.85 -4.55
C THR A 64 -12.14 3.00 -4.22
N TRP A 65 -12.01 3.53 -3.00
CA TRP A 65 -12.81 4.61 -2.47
C TRP A 65 -11.95 5.82 -2.15
N LEU A 66 -12.58 7.00 -2.13
CA LEU A 66 -11.96 8.29 -1.81
C LEU A 66 -12.55 8.86 -0.53
N ALA A 67 -11.68 9.42 0.32
CA ALA A 67 -12.06 10.19 1.50
C ALA A 67 -11.29 11.51 1.54
N GLU A 68 -11.79 12.47 2.32
CA GLU A 68 -11.13 13.75 2.54
C GLU A 68 -11.00 14.10 4.03
N SER A 69 -10.01 14.95 4.35
CA SER A 69 -9.78 15.44 5.69
C SER A 69 -9.20 16.85 5.67
N ASP A 70 -9.50 17.63 6.70
CA ASP A 70 -8.87 18.92 6.94
C ASP A 70 -7.62 18.82 7.84
N ASN A 71 -7.44 17.70 8.58
CA ASN A 71 -6.44 17.58 9.65
C ASN A 71 -5.68 16.25 9.70
N LEU A 72 -5.87 15.37 8.72
CA LEU A 72 -5.26 14.02 8.66
C LEU A 72 -5.78 13.00 9.70
N LEU A 73 -6.62 13.41 10.61
CA LEU A 73 -7.15 12.56 11.71
C LEU A 73 -8.63 12.24 11.56
N GLU A 74 -9.42 13.19 11.09
CA GLU A 74 -10.87 13.03 10.88
C GLU A 74 -11.15 12.99 9.39
N TRP A 75 -11.70 11.87 8.93
CA TRP A 75 -11.89 11.58 7.52
C TRP A 75 -13.36 11.39 7.17
N ARG A 76 -13.75 11.89 6.01
CA ARG A 76 -15.09 11.78 5.46
C ARG A 76 -15.04 11.07 4.11
N THR A 77 -15.72 9.95 3.97
CA THR A 77 -15.81 9.20 2.71
C THR A 77 -16.62 9.97 1.67
N LEU A 78 -16.09 10.09 0.47
CA LEU A 78 -16.70 10.78 -0.65
C LEU A 78 -17.38 9.83 -1.64
N GLY A 79 -16.78 8.67 -1.93
CA GLY A 79 -17.33 7.69 -2.85
C GLY A 79 -16.28 6.88 -3.58
N ARG A 80 -16.70 6.12 -4.59
CA ARG A 80 -15.85 5.25 -5.39
C ARG A 80 -15.09 6.00 -6.47
N VAL A 81 -13.89 5.50 -6.77
CA VAL A 81 -13.05 5.98 -7.90
C VAL A 81 -12.64 4.85 -8.84
N LEU A 82 -12.64 3.61 -8.38
CA LEU A 82 -12.57 2.41 -9.21
C LEU A 82 -13.63 1.42 -8.75
N SER A 83 -14.57 1.11 -9.64
CA SER A 83 -15.67 0.19 -9.39
C SER A 83 -15.51 -1.09 -10.20
N TYR A 84 -16.24 -2.14 -9.85
CA TYR A 84 -16.26 -3.38 -10.64
C TYR A 84 -16.62 -3.12 -12.10
N ARG A 85 -16.02 -3.91 -13.01
CA ARG A 85 -16.25 -3.78 -14.46
C ARG A 85 -16.60 -5.15 -15.06
N ASP A 86 -17.88 -5.46 -15.16
CA ASP A 86 -18.32 -6.72 -15.73
C ASP A 86 -17.83 -6.90 -17.18
N GLY A 87 -17.33 -8.09 -17.50
CA GLY A 87 -16.84 -8.42 -18.84
C GLY A 87 -15.39 -8.04 -19.14
N GLU A 88 -14.70 -7.37 -18.21
CA GLU A 88 -13.30 -6.97 -18.36
C GLU A 88 -12.35 -7.91 -17.59
N TRP A 89 -11.06 -7.82 -17.91
CA TRP A 89 -10.01 -8.65 -17.27
C TRP A 89 -9.90 -8.43 -15.75
N ASP A 90 -10.30 -7.27 -15.26
CA ASP A 90 -10.23 -6.82 -13.87
C ASP A 90 -11.62 -6.70 -13.21
N CYS A 91 -12.58 -7.48 -13.70
CA CYS A 91 -13.99 -7.32 -13.35
C CYS A 91 -14.28 -7.36 -11.83
N ASN A 92 -13.52 -8.12 -11.07
CA ASN A 92 -13.78 -8.36 -9.64
C ASN A 92 -12.74 -7.77 -8.70
N GLN A 93 -11.59 -7.31 -9.21
CA GLN A 93 -10.51 -6.74 -8.39
C GLN A 93 -10.02 -5.44 -9.00
N ARG A 94 -10.20 -4.34 -8.29
CA ARG A 94 -9.76 -3.00 -8.70
C ARG A 94 -9.35 -2.17 -7.49
N GLY A 95 -8.25 -2.58 -6.85
CA GLY A 95 -7.65 -1.91 -5.69
C GLY A 95 -6.53 -0.96 -6.09
N GLY A 96 -6.76 0.35 -6.02
CA GLY A 96 -5.91 1.37 -6.64
C GLY A 96 -5.01 2.15 -5.69
N PHE A 97 -3.92 2.64 -6.28
CA PHE A 97 -2.87 3.39 -5.61
C PHE A 97 -2.47 4.60 -6.48
N PRO A 98 -2.90 5.82 -6.13
CA PRO A 98 -2.52 7.04 -6.85
C PRO A 98 -1.01 7.15 -7.02
N ALA A 99 -0.58 7.53 -8.22
CA ALA A 99 0.80 7.54 -8.65
C ALA A 99 1.38 8.96 -8.68
N LEU A 100 2.70 9.04 -8.78
CA LEU A 100 3.49 10.26 -8.96
C LEU A 100 3.34 11.27 -7.81
N PRO A 101 3.37 10.82 -6.53
CA PRO A 101 3.36 11.76 -5.42
C PRO A 101 4.67 12.56 -5.40
N ASP A 102 4.61 13.76 -4.79
CA ASP A 102 5.82 14.43 -4.34
C ASP A 102 6.50 13.54 -3.30
N MET A 103 7.73 13.11 -3.57
CA MET A 103 8.48 12.20 -2.70
C MET A 103 9.24 12.89 -1.57
N GLU A 104 9.34 14.21 -1.57
CA GLU A 104 10.11 14.89 -0.53
C GLU A 104 9.50 14.71 0.86
N TRP A 105 10.31 14.26 1.79
CA TRP A 105 9.92 14.15 3.20
C TRP A 105 9.51 15.52 3.76
N GLY A 106 8.27 15.62 4.24
CA GLY A 106 7.69 16.89 4.67
C GLY A 106 7.39 17.86 3.53
N GLY A 107 7.37 17.40 2.29
CA GLY A 107 7.03 18.19 1.11
C GLY A 107 5.53 18.41 0.95
N SER A 108 5.08 18.59 -0.30
CA SER A 108 3.68 18.91 -0.58
C SER A 108 2.73 17.73 -0.46
N TYR A 109 3.22 16.51 -0.71
CA TYR A 109 2.39 15.30 -0.86
C TYR A 109 1.33 15.40 -1.97
N GLU A 110 1.48 16.36 -2.88
CA GLU A 110 0.62 16.50 -4.03
C GLU A 110 0.97 15.47 -5.11
N LEU A 111 -0.04 15.02 -5.85
CA LEU A 111 0.17 14.16 -7.02
C LEU A 111 0.55 15.02 -8.22
N GLN A 112 1.60 14.63 -8.92
CA GLN A 112 2.05 15.30 -10.13
C GLN A 112 1.22 14.84 -11.33
N THR A 113 1.00 15.74 -12.29
CA THR A 113 0.38 15.42 -13.57
C THR A 113 1.44 15.06 -14.61
N TYR A 114 1.09 14.11 -15.46
CA TYR A 114 1.86 13.75 -16.65
C TYR A 114 0.90 13.66 -17.82
N LYS A 115 1.19 14.35 -18.93
CA LYS A 115 0.29 14.48 -20.09
C LYS A 115 -1.14 14.92 -19.69
N ASP A 116 -1.20 15.95 -18.85
CA ASP A 116 -2.44 16.55 -18.33
C ASP A 116 -3.36 15.58 -17.59
N ARG A 117 -2.81 14.52 -17.01
CA ARG A 117 -3.55 13.49 -16.27
C ARG A 117 -2.93 13.24 -14.91
N HIS A 118 -3.75 12.88 -13.94
CA HIS A 118 -3.34 12.13 -12.77
C HIS A 118 -3.44 10.63 -13.07
N TRP A 119 -2.54 9.85 -12.47
CA TRP A 119 -2.39 8.43 -12.76
C TRP A 119 -2.55 7.60 -11.50
N MET A 120 -2.98 6.35 -11.68
CA MET A 120 -3.13 5.37 -10.63
C MET A 120 -2.79 4.01 -11.19
N THR A 121 -2.02 3.22 -10.46
CA THR A 121 -1.92 1.79 -10.70
C THR A 121 -2.87 1.06 -9.76
N TYR A 122 -3.30 -0.14 -10.13
CA TYR A 122 -4.20 -0.91 -9.29
C TYR A 122 -3.95 -2.42 -9.38
N ILE A 123 -4.30 -3.10 -8.31
CA ILE A 123 -4.41 -4.55 -8.31
C ILE A 123 -5.67 -4.91 -9.08
N GLY A 124 -5.53 -5.71 -10.14
CA GLY A 124 -6.65 -6.10 -10.99
C GLY A 124 -6.72 -7.61 -11.23
N GLY A 125 -7.93 -8.10 -11.42
CA GLY A 125 -8.13 -9.50 -11.73
C GLY A 125 -9.60 -9.90 -11.84
N GLU A 126 -9.83 -11.08 -12.41
CA GLU A 126 -11.17 -11.67 -12.58
C GLU A 126 -11.59 -12.55 -11.39
N GLY A 127 -10.64 -12.97 -10.57
CA GLY A 127 -10.91 -13.82 -9.42
C GLY A 127 -11.72 -13.11 -8.35
N THR A 128 -12.59 -13.85 -7.67
CA THR A 128 -13.37 -13.38 -6.54
C THR A 128 -12.66 -13.67 -5.22
N GLY A 129 -13.13 -13.05 -4.15
CA GLY A 129 -12.61 -13.24 -2.82
C GLY A 129 -11.59 -12.20 -2.40
N TYR A 130 -11.22 -12.23 -1.13
CA TYR A 130 -10.19 -11.36 -0.59
C TYR A 130 -8.84 -11.73 -1.23
N GLU A 131 -8.18 -10.72 -1.84
CA GLU A 131 -6.90 -10.88 -2.58
C GLU A 131 -6.95 -11.94 -3.70
N ALA A 132 -8.12 -12.18 -4.28
CA ALA A 132 -8.32 -13.12 -5.38
C ALA A 132 -7.66 -14.48 -5.17
N VAL A 133 -7.93 -15.12 -4.05
CA VAL A 133 -7.32 -16.41 -3.65
C VAL A 133 -7.42 -17.49 -4.73
N LYS A 134 -8.42 -17.40 -5.61
CA LYS A 134 -8.70 -18.38 -6.67
C LYS A 134 -8.04 -18.09 -8.02
N ALA A 135 -7.47 -16.90 -8.21
CA ALA A 135 -6.83 -16.50 -9.46
C ALA A 135 -5.74 -15.47 -9.21
N PRO A 136 -4.68 -15.42 -10.03
CA PRO A 136 -3.63 -14.42 -9.86
C PRO A 136 -4.13 -13.01 -10.11
N LEU A 137 -3.46 -12.05 -9.47
CA LEU A 137 -3.66 -10.62 -9.65
C LEU A 137 -2.58 -10.05 -10.56
N PHE A 138 -2.93 -9.01 -11.30
CA PHE A 138 -2.05 -8.28 -12.21
C PHE A 138 -2.08 -6.79 -11.90
N VAL A 139 -1.21 -6.02 -12.53
CA VAL A 139 -1.15 -4.57 -12.35
C VAL A 139 -1.90 -3.88 -13.48
N GLY A 140 -2.91 -3.09 -13.12
CA GLY A 140 -3.66 -2.23 -14.03
C GLY A 140 -3.24 -0.78 -13.98
N LEU A 141 -3.72 0.03 -14.93
CA LEU A 141 -3.44 1.46 -15.05
C LEU A 141 -4.75 2.23 -15.27
N ALA A 142 -4.94 3.26 -14.46
CA ALA A 142 -6.04 4.19 -14.54
C ALA A 142 -5.54 5.64 -14.55
N TRP A 143 -6.38 6.56 -15.03
CA TRP A 143 -6.07 7.99 -15.07
C TRP A 143 -7.34 8.83 -15.01
N THR A 144 -7.17 10.10 -14.67
CA THR A 144 -8.24 11.09 -14.72
C THR A 144 -7.71 12.47 -15.10
N LYS A 145 -8.53 13.24 -15.78
CA LYS A 145 -8.36 14.69 -15.97
C LYS A 145 -9.26 15.51 -15.04
N GLY A 146 -10.10 14.82 -14.25
CA GLY A 146 -11.03 15.44 -13.34
C GLY A 146 -10.40 15.91 -12.03
N ASP A 147 -11.23 16.51 -11.21
CA ASP A 147 -10.86 16.99 -9.88
C ASP A 147 -10.62 15.79 -8.94
N LEU A 148 -9.45 15.75 -8.30
CA LEU A 148 -9.10 14.68 -7.35
C LEU A 148 -9.95 14.69 -6.08
N SER A 149 -10.51 15.83 -5.71
CA SER A 149 -11.34 15.97 -4.51
C SER A 149 -12.80 15.55 -4.73
N THR A 150 -13.15 15.13 -5.93
CA THR A 150 -14.49 14.65 -6.30
C THR A 150 -14.44 13.16 -6.62
N ALA A 151 -15.27 12.37 -5.95
CA ALA A 151 -15.38 10.95 -6.26
C ALA A 151 -16.05 10.76 -7.63
N HIS A 152 -15.32 10.18 -8.56
CA HIS A 152 -15.78 9.82 -9.90
C HIS A 152 -14.97 8.63 -10.40
N GLU A 153 -15.52 7.89 -11.34
CA GLU A 153 -14.81 6.74 -11.94
C GLU A 153 -13.64 7.24 -12.78
N TRP A 154 -12.45 6.72 -12.51
CA TRP A 154 -11.27 6.96 -13.35
C TRP A 154 -11.32 6.09 -14.60
N GLU A 155 -10.77 6.58 -15.70
CA GLU A 155 -10.58 5.80 -16.92
C GLU A 155 -9.50 4.74 -16.70
N SER A 156 -9.62 3.59 -17.35
CA SER A 156 -8.68 2.48 -17.20
C SER A 156 -8.36 1.83 -18.53
N LEU A 157 -7.14 1.29 -18.65
CA LEU A 157 -6.79 0.41 -19.76
C LEU A 157 -7.60 -0.89 -19.69
N ASN A 158 -7.86 -1.48 -20.86
CA ASN A 158 -8.58 -2.76 -20.97
C ASN A 158 -7.65 -3.98 -20.93
N LYS A 159 -6.43 -3.79 -20.49
CA LYS A 159 -5.43 -4.84 -20.29
C LYS A 159 -4.48 -4.47 -19.16
N PRO A 160 -3.86 -5.43 -18.46
CA PRO A 160 -2.84 -5.12 -17.48
C PRO A 160 -1.59 -4.50 -18.11
N ILE A 161 -0.89 -3.67 -17.34
CA ILE A 161 0.43 -3.14 -17.72
C ILE A 161 1.58 -4.07 -17.31
N LEU A 162 1.36 -4.88 -16.27
CA LEU A 162 2.21 -6.00 -15.89
C LEU A 162 1.33 -7.23 -15.65
N SER A 163 1.78 -8.38 -16.13
CA SER A 163 1.14 -9.67 -15.92
C SER A 163 2.20 -10.73 -15.60
N ILE A 164 1.84 -11.70 -14.80
CA ILE A 164 2.69 -12.88 -14.58
C ILE A 164 2.93 -13.69 -15.84
N HIS A 165 2.14 -13.46 -16.89
CA HIS A 165 2.24 -14.14 -18.20
C HIS A 165 3.11 -13.38 -19.22
N ASP A 166 3.64 -12.20 -18.85
CA ASP A 166 4.54 -11.46 -19.73
C ASP A 166 5.82 -12.25 -19.99
N LYS A 167 6.41 -12.07 -21.17
CA LYS A 167 7.65 -12.79 -21.56
C LYS A 167 8.83 -12.49 -20.64
N ASP A 168 8.89 -11.26 -20.08
CA ASP A 168 9.93 -10.81 -19.16
C ASP A 168 9.55 -10.95 -17.68
N ALA A 169 8.41 -11.61 -17.38
CA ALA A 169 8.02 -11.88 -16.00
C ALA A 169 9.05 -12.79 -15.31
N GLN A 170 9.43 -12.39 -14.10
CA GLN A 170 10.54 -13.00 -13.35
C GLN A 170 10.01 -14.01 -12.32
N TRP A 171 10.89 -14.92 -11.85
CA TRP A 171 10.54 -16.01 -10.94
C TRP A 171 9.82 -15.54 -9.66
N TRP A 172 10.20 -14.38 -9.11
CA TRP A 172 9.68 -13.86 -7.86
C TRP A 172 8.22 -13.37 -7.96
N GLU A 173 7.68 -13.20 -9.16
CA GLU A 173 6.33 -12.69 -9.42
C GLU A 173 5.37 -13.70 -10.07
N LYS A 174 5.79 -14.95 -10.26
CA LYS A 174 5.06 -15.93 -11.07
C LYS A 174 3.77 -16.45 -10.44
N LEU A 175 3.55 -16.25 -9.14
CA LEU A 175 2.33 -16.68 -8.48
C LEU A 175 1.22 -15.62 -8.59
N THR A 176 1.56 -14.36 -8.31
CA THR A 176 0.62 -13.24 -8.34
C THR A 176 1.36 -11.92 -8.13
N GLN A 177 0.77 -10.83 -8.58
CA GLN A 177 1.26 -9.47 -8.32
C GLN A 177 0.31 -8.79 -7.33
N TYR A 178 0.84 -7.85 -6.52
CA TYR A 178 0.08 -7.14 -5.50
C TYR A 178 0.18 -5.62 -5.68
N LYS A 179 0.44 -4.90 -4.59
CA LYS A 179 0.48 -3.45 -4.57
C LYS A 179 1.66 -2.91 -5.37
N SER A 180 1.39 -1.88 -6.15
CA SER A 180 2.37 -1.09 -6.89
C SER A 180 2.32 0.37 -6.47
N THR A 181 3.49 1.00 -6.42
CA THR A 181 3.64 2.43 -6.21
C THR A 181 4.54 3.00 -7.29
N VAL A 182 4.14 4.08 -7.92
CA VAL A 182 4.88 4.67 -9.04
C VAL A 182 5.36 6.06 -8.70
N TYR A 183 6.65 6.29 -8.96
CA TYR A 183 7.34 7.54 -8.70
C TYR A 183 7.88 8.14 -9.98
N TRP A 184 7.93 9.46 -10.03
CA TRP A 184 8.60 10.19 -11.09
C TRP A 184 10.01 10.54 -10.65
N ASP A 185 10.97 9.74 -11.12
CA ASP A 185 12.40 10.00 -10.94
C ASP A 185 12.89 10.88 -12.11
N LYS A 186 12.90 12.18 -11.91
CA LYS A 186 13.31 13.16 -12.92
C LYS A 186 14.78 13.09 -13.25
N ASP A 187 15.59 12.57 -12.35
CA ASP A 187 17.02 12.34 -12.55
C ASP A 187 17.30 11.06 -13.38
N LYS A 188 16.29 10.23 -13.59
CA LYS A 188 16.40 8.96 -14.34
C LYS A 188 17.53 8.08 -13.84
N THR A 189 17.64 7.95 -12.51
CA THR A 189 18.69 7.18 -11.84
C THR A 189 18.84 5.76 -12.39
N LEU A 190 17.73 5.14 -12.76
CA LEU A 190 17.69 3.79 -13.34
C LEU A 190 17.50 3.77 -14.86
N GLY A 191 17.66 4.92 -15.52
CA GLY A 191 17.58 5.05 -16.98
C GLY A 191 16.18 5.36 -17.53
N ALA A 192 15.18 5.52 -16.70
CA ALA A 192 13.82 5.89 -17.11
C ALA A 192 13.16 6.82 -16.07
N PRO A 193 12.22 7.68 -16.48
CA PRO A 193 11.62 8.66 -15.57
C PRO A 193 10.61 8.06 -14.60
N PHE A 194 9.92 6.99 -14.98
CA PHE A 194 8.89 6.37 -14.10
C PHE A 194 9.41 5.06 -13.52
N VAL A 195 9.36 4.99 -12.20
CA VAL A 195 9.85 3.85 -11.43
C VAL A 195 8.68 3.29 -10.63
N MET A 196 8.33 2.04 -10.89
CA MET A 196 7.33 1.30 -10.13
C MET A 196 8.03 0.37 -9.15
N PHE A 197 7.69 0.48 -7.87
CA PHE A 197 7.97 -0.55 -6.89
C PHE A 197 6.71 -1.39 -6.73
N TYR A 198 6.84 -2.72 -6.80
CA TYR A 198 5.69 -3.60 -6.58
C TYR A 198 6.11 -4.86 -5.84
N ASN A 199 5.20 -5.38 -5.02
CA ASN A 199 5.43 -6.67 -4.40
C ASN A 199 4.62 -7.75 -5.12
N ALA A 200 5.19 -8.93 -5.12
CA ALA A 200 4.63 -10.08 -5.82
C ALA A 200 5.03 -11.38 -5.14
N GLY A 201 4.22 -12.41 -5.35
CA GLY A 201 4.46 -13.74 -4.82
C GLY A 201 5.18 -14.62 -5.82
N GLY A 202 6.17 -15.35 -5.33
CA GLY A 202 6.94 -16.29 -6.11
C GLY A 202 7.69 -17.29 -5.23
N ARG A 203 8.34 -18.22 -5.89
CA ARG A 203 9.17 -19.25 -5.25
C ARG A 203 10.59 -19.16 -5.75
N HIS A 204 11.53 -19.07 -4.83
CA HIS A 204 12.96 -18.98 -5.17
C HIS A 204 13.41 -20.26 -5.89
N PRO A 205 14.06 -20.14 -7.08
CA PRO A 205 14.39 -21.29 -7.92
C PRO A 205 15.42 -22.26 -7.29
N GLU A 206 16.32 -21.74 -6.43
CA GLU A 206 17.36 -22.56 -5.81
C GLU A 206 16.96 -23.05 -4.41
N THR A 207 16.40 -22.18 -3.58
CA THR A 207 16.05 -22.51 -2.19
C THR A 207 14.66 -23.11 -2.04
N GLY A 208 13.76 -22.91 -3.02
CA GLY A 208 12.36 -23.29 -2.95
C GLY A 208 11.51 -22.42 -2.01
N LEU A 209 12.09 -21.41 -1.37
CA LEU A 209 11.38 -20.53 -0.43
C LEU A 209 10.29 -19.74 -1.14
N LYS A 210 9.05 -19.93 -0.68
CA LYS A 210 7.90 -19.13 -1.11
C LYS A 210 7.87 -17.84 -0.31
N GLY A 211 7.57 -16.72 -0.98
CA GLY A 211 7.44 -15.43 -0.30
C GLY A 211 6.97 -14.34 -1.24
N GLU A 212 6.63 -13.22 -0.64
CA GLU A 212 6.41 -11.97 -1.36
C GLU A 212 7.64 -11.09 -1.24
N ARG A 213 8.06 -10.54 -2.36
CA ARG A 213 9.28 -9.74 -2.50
C ARG A 213 8.97 -8.46 -3.25
N VAL A 214 9.83 -7.47 -3.10
CA VAL A 214 9.71 -6.17 -3.77
C VAL A 214 10.66 -6.10 -4.95
N GLY A 215 10.13 -5.70 -6.09
CA GLY A 215 10.89 -5.46 -7.30
C GLY A 215 10.52 -4.15 -7.98
N ILE A 216 11.19 -3.88 -9.08
CA ILE A 216 11.10 -2.64 -9.83
C ILE A 216 10.73 -2.93 -11.29
N ALA A 217 9.85 -2.09 -11.83
CA ALA A 217 9.62 -1.94 -13.26
C ALA A 217 9.82 -0.48 -13.67
N LEU A 218 10.25 -0.25 -14.90
CA LEU A 218 10.63 1.06 -15.43
C LEU A 218 9.80 1.40 -16.66
N SER A 219 9.44 2.68 -16.82
CA SER A 219 8.67 3.16 -17.96
C SER A 219 9.11 4.55 -18.39
N LYS A 220 8.95 4.82 -19.70
CA LYS A 220 9.14 6.16 -20.30
C LYS A 220 7.81 6.89 -20.50
N ASP A 221 6.66 6.20 -20.41
CA ASP A 221 5.36 6.73 -20.85
C ASP A 221 4.19 6.36 -19.92
N MET A 222 4.42 5.70 -18.80
CA MET A 222 3.43 5.16 -17.87
C MET A 222 2.65 3.93 -18.37
N LYS A 223 2.70 3.63 -19.66
CA LYS A 223 1.88 2.56 -20.26
C LYS A 223 2.67 1.30 -20.58
N THR A 224 3.94 1.46 -20.98
CA THR A 224 4.83 0.36 -21.33
C THR A 224 5.92 0.23 -20.27
N TRP A 225 6.03 -0.96 -19.70
CA TRP A 225 6.90 -1.23 -18.55
C TRP A 225 7.88 -2.35 -18.83
N LYS A 226 9.10 -2.20 -18.33
CA LYS A 226 10.15 -3.23 -18.37
C LYS A 226 10.57 -3.56 -16.94
N ARG A 227 10.71 -4.85 -16.63
CA ARG A 227 11.26 -5.30 -15.35
C ARG A 227 12.73 -4.88 -15.24
N TYR A 228 13.10 -4.43 -14.04
CA TYR A 228 14.50 -4.21 -13.71
C TYR A 228 15.25 -5.55 -13.67
N PRO A 229 16.40 -5.70 -14.37
CA PRO A 229 17.08 -7.01 -14.45
C PRO A 229 17.57 -7.55 -13.11
N GLY A 230 17.91 -6.66 -12.16
CA GLY A 230 18.39 -7.01 -10.83
C GLY A 230 17.33 -7.38 -9.80
N ASN A 231 16.07 -7.54 -10.21
CA ASN A 231 14.98 -7.94 -9.32
C ASN A 231 15.16 -9.35 -8.73
N PRO A 232 14.56 -9.61 -7.54
CA PRO A 232 13.96 -8.65 -6.64
C PRO A 232 15.02 -7.77 -5.97
N VAL A 233 14.63 -6.53 -5.57
CA VAL A 233 15.57 -5.58 -4.96
C VAL A 233 15.51 -5.62 -3.43
N PHE A 234 14.43 -6.14 -2.85
CA PHE A 234 14.29 -6.22 -1.41
C PHE A 234 13.33 -7.33 -0.97
N ALA A 235 13.72 -8.06 0.07
CA ALA A 235 12.87 -9.05 0.72
C ALA A 235 13.45 -9.50 2.08
N HIS A 236 12.58 -10.01 2.94
CA HIS A 236 12.95 -10.86 4.04
C HIS A 236 12.86 -12.32 3.56
N GLU A 237 14.02 -13.00 3.48
CA GLU A 237 14.13 -14.34 2.89
C GLU A 237 13.88 -15.45 3.93
N ALA A 238 12.60 -15.69 4.23
CA ALA A 238 12.16 -16.84 5.01
C ALA A 238 10.90 -17.43 4.36
N ASP A 239 10.66 -18.73 4.52
CA ASP A 239 9.52 -19.40 3.87
C ASP A 239 8.18 -18.84 4.38
N GLY A 240 7.32 -18.44 3.46
CA GLY A 240 6.02 -17.84 3.77
C GLY A 240 6.06 -16.38 4.20
N THR A 241 7.22 -15.74 4.23
CA THR A 241 7.35 -14.33 4.64
C THR A 241 6.85 -13.39 3.55
N ILE A 242 6.14 -12.35 3.98
CA ILE A 242 5.68 -11.25 3.13
C ILE A 242 6.54 -10.03 3.39
N THR A 243 7.05 -9.43 2.31
CA THR A 243 7.69 -8.11 2.31
C THR A 243 7.00 -7.29 1.23
N GLY A 244 6.37 -6.19 1.60
CA GLY A 244 5.56 -5.48 0.61
C GLY A 244 5.14 -4.07 0.98
N ASP A 245 4.33 -3.52 0.09
CA ASP A 245 3.75 -2.18 0.17
C ASP A 245 4.81 -1.08 0.31
N ALA A 246 5.84 -1.16 -0.53
CA ALA A 246 6.93 -0.17 -0.55
C ALA A 246 6.41 1.24 -0.78
N HIS A 247 6.62 2.11 0.20
CA HIS A 247 6.32 3.54 0.14
C HIS A 247 7.62 4.32 0.26
N ILE A 248 8.04 4.97 -0.82
CA ILE A 248 9.34 5.63 -0.92
C ILE A 248 9.19 7.13 -0.67
N GLN A 249 10.04 7.67 0.20
CA GLN A 249 10.22 9.11 0.37
C GLN A 249 11.71 9.46 0.37
N LYS A 250 12.01 10.70 0.01
CA LYS A 250 13.38 11.21 -0.03
C LYS A 250 13.63 12.09 1.20
N MET A 251 14.55 11.67 2.05
CA MET A 251 15.03 12.43 3.20
C MET A 251 16.44 12.97 2.91
N GLY A 252 16.54 14.19 2.37
CA GLY A 252 17.82 14.76 1.97
C GLY A 252 18.46 13.94 0.84
N ASP A 253 19.59 13.33 1.14
CA ASP A 253 20.37 12.54 0.18
C ASP A 253 19.99 11.05 0.12
N VAL A 254 19.07 10.59 0.96
CA VAL A 254 18.72 9.18 1.10
C VAL A 254 17.25 8.92 0.77
N TYR A 255 16.98 7.82 0.09
CA TYR A 255 15.63 7.29 -0.09
C TYR A 255 15.27 6.38 1.08
N VAL A 256 14.08 6.57 1.63
CA VAL A 256 13.53 5.74 2.69
C VAL A 256 12.32 4.97 2.16
N MET A 257 12.39 3.65 2.26
CA MET A 257 11.27 2.76 1.95
C MET A 257 10.58 2.40 3.26
N PHE A 258 9.38 2.92 3.47
CA PHE A 258 8.48 2.41 4.49
C PHE A 258 7.79 1.18 3.92
N TYR A 259 7.86 0.05 4.62
CA TYR A 259 7.30 -1.21 4.15
C TYR A 259 6.76 -2.02 5.32
N PHE A 260 6.02 -3.05 5.03
CA PHE A 260 5.62 -4.03 6.04
C PHE A 260 6.24 -5.39 5.77
N SER A 261 6.36 -6.17 6.84
CA SER A 261 6.60 -7.60 6.74
C SER A 261 5.56 -8.37 7.53
N ALA A 262 5.28 -9.58 7.09
CA ALA A 262 4.35 -10.48 7.78
C ALA A 262 4.92 -11.90 7.82
N PHE A 263 4.57 -12.63 8.88
CA PHE A 263 5.01 -14.01 9.11
C PHE A 263 6.54 -14.16 9.13
N GLU A 264 7.20 -13.13 9.62
CA GLU A 264 8.64 -13.08 9.73
C GLU A 264 9.07 -13.81 11.02
N PRO A 265 9.91 -14.90 10.91
CA PRO A 265 10.20 -15.77 12.07
C PRO A 265 10.89 -15.09 13.24
N SER A 266 11.62 -14.00 13.01
CA SER A 266 12.31 -13.25 14.06
C SER A 266 11.38 -12.39 14.93
N ARG A 267 10.09 -12.30 14.59
CA ARG A 267 9.09 -11.51 15.31
C ARG A 267 8.06 -12.37 16.02
N ARG A 268 7.68 -11.95 17.24
CA ARG A 268 6.59 -12.57 18.00
C ARG A 268 5.19 -12.19 17.50
N TYR A 269 5.07 -11.08 16.72
CA TYR A 269 3.83 -10.60 16.14
C TYR A 269 3.79 -10.90 14.63
N LYS A 270 2.58 -11.01 14.09
CA LYS A 270 2.40 -11.53 12.73
C LYS A 270 2.70 -10.54 11.62
N ALA A 271 2.44 -9.25 11.83
CA ALA A 271 2.69 -8.24 10.81
C ALA A 271 3.00 -6.88 11.45
N PHE A 272 3.95 -6.18 10.87
CA PHE A 272 4.49 -4.94 11.39
C PHE A 272 4.97 -4.02 10.27
N ASN A 273 5.16 -2.74 10.59
CA ASN A 273 5.73 -1.75 9.70
C ASN A 273 7.13 -1.34 10.17
N THR A 274 8.04 -1.20 9.23
CA THR A 274 9.41 -0.79 9.45
C THR A 274 9.94 -0.03 8.22
N PHE A 275 11.24 0.12 8.08
CA PHE A 275 11.82 0.81 6.94
C PHE A 275 13.17 0.25 6.52
N ALA A 276 13.54 0.54 5.29
CA ALA A 276 14.88 0.37 4.75
C ALA A 276 15.31 1.68 4.08
N ALA A 277 16.59 1.87 3.84
CA ALA A 277 17.12 3.07 3.21
C ALA A 277 18.11 2.76 2.11
N SER A 278 18.20 3.64 1.11
CA SER A 278 19.03 3.45 -0.07
C SER A 278 19.49 4.80 -0.64
N TYR A 279 20.68 4.81 -1.24
CA TYR A 279 21.15 5.96 -2.02
C TYR A 279 20.82 5.87 -3.51
N ASP A 280 20.42 4.69 -4.00
CA ASP A 280 20.32 4.42 -5.46
C ASP A 280 19.03 3.70 -5.88
N LEU A 281 18.06 3.53 -4.99
CA LEU A 281 16.76 2.86 -5.20
C LEU A 281 16.85 1.34 -5.39
N VAL A 282 18.03 0.74 -5.48
CA VAL A 282 18.17 -0.71 -5.73
C VAL A 282 18.93 -1.45 -4.64
N HIS A 283 19.87 -0.79 -3.94
CA HIS A 283 20.60 -1.36 -2.82
C HIS A 283 20.02 -0.82 -1.52
N TRP A 284 19.32 -1.66 -0.79
CA TRP A 284 18.59 -1.29 0.41
C TRP A 284 19.25 -1.81 1.67
N THR A 285 19.46 -0.93 2.65
CA THR A 285 19.88 -1.29 4.00
C THR A 285 18.63 -1.39 4.87
N ASP A 286 18.38 -2.58 5.42
CA ASP A 286 17.25 -2.81 6.31
C ASP A 286 17.51 -2.23 7.71
N TRP A 287 16.47 -1.67 8.31
CA TRP A 287 16.51 -1.27 9.71
C TRP A 287 16.35 -2.49 10.60
N THR A 288 17.29 -2.67 11.52
CA THR A 288 17.34 -3.82 12.43
C THR A 288 17.00 -3.48 13.88
N GLY A 289 16.64 -2.22 14.14
CA GLY A 289 16.20 -1.77 15.46
C GLY A 289 14.72 -2.03 15.72
N GLU A 290 14.12 -1.22 16.57
CA GLU A 290 12.71 -1.29 16.91
C GLU A 290 11.82 -1.01 15.69
N ASP A 291 10.81 -1.86 15.47
CA ASP A 291 9.87 -1.65 14.38
C ASP A 291 9.05 -0.37 14.59
N LEU A 292 8.67 0.30 13.50
CA LEU A 292 7.94 1.57 13.58
C LEU A 292 6.51 1.41 14.11
N ILE A 293 5.80 0.38 13.66
CA ILE A 293 4.44 0.07 14.09
C ILE A 293 4.32 -1.43 14.33
N ILE A 294 3.85 -1.78 15.51
CA ILE A 294 3.58 -3.18 15.90
C ILE A 294 2.15 -3.33 16.43
N PRO A 295 1.56 -4.52 16.39
CA PRO A 295 0.31 -4.81 17.07
C PRO A 295 0.40 -4.50 18.57
N SER A 296 -0.54 -3.70 19.10
CA SER A 296 -0.54 -3.31 20.51
C SER A 296 -1.91 -2.88 21.04
N LYS A 297 -2.92 -2.75 20.17
CA LYS A 297 -4.26 -2.28 20.53
C LYS A 297 -5.32 -3.29 20.09
N ASN A 298 -6.52 -3.18 20.65
CA ASN A 298 -7.62 -4.07 20.31
C ASN A 298 -8.08 -4.00 18.85
N TYR A 299 -7.75 -2.93 18.13
CA TYR A 299 -8.07 -2.79 16.71
C TYR A 299 -6.97 -3.28 15.77
N ASP A 300 -5.75 -3.54 16.27
CA ASP A 300 -4.61 -3.96 15.45
C ASP A 300 -3.85 -5.18 16.00
N GLU A 301 -4.44 -5.92 16.90
CA GLU A 301 -3.78 -7.01 17.63
C GLU A 301 -3.33 -8.18 16.74
N LEU A 302 -3.97 -8.38 15.58
CA LEU A 302 -3.57 -9.42 14.62
C LEU A 302 -2.51 -8.92 13.63
N PHE A 303 -2.80 -7.82 12.95
CA PHE A 303 -1.88 -7.18 11.99
C PHE A 303 -1.86 -5.66 12.18
N ALA A 304 -0.66 -5.08 12.14
CA ALA A 304 -0.42 -3.64 12.04
C ALA A 304 0.55 -3.42 10.87
N HIS A 305 0.03 -3.30 9.63
CA HIS A 305 0.83 -3.43 8.43
C HIS A 305 0.39 -2.45 7.32
N LYS A 306 1.08 -2.48 6.17
CA LYS A 306 0.75 -1.72 4.96
C LYS A 306 0.81 -0.20 5.19
N SER A 307 2.03 0.30 5.28
CA SER A 307 2.36 1.69 5.62
C SER A 307 1.98 2.72 4.57
N TYR A 308 1.56 3.89 5.05
CA TYR A 308 1.68 5.14 4.32
C TYR A 308 2.00 6.28 5.28
N VAL A 309 3.09 7.03 5.05
CA VAL A 309 3.62 7.99 6.01
C VAL A 309 3.60 9.40 5.43
N VAL A 310 3.14 10.36 6.22
CA VAL A 310 3.08 11.79 5.87
C VAL A 310 3.71 12.60 7.00
N LYS A 311 4.55 13.56 6.68
CA LYS A 311 5.02 14.59 7.62
C LYS A 311 4.42 15.94 7.25
N HIS A 312 3.68 16.54 8.18
CA HIS A 312 3.03 17.83 7.98
C HIS A 312 3.03 18.66 9.29
N ASP A 313 3.39 19.92 9.17
CA ASP A 313 3.45 20.87 10.31
C ASP A 313 4.21 20.30 11.53
N GLY A 314 5.35 19.66 11.27
CA GLY A 314 6.22 19.11 12.31
C GLY A 314 5.70 17.84 12.99
N VAL A 315 4.64 17.21 12.46
CA VAL A 315 4.08 15.96 12.95
C VAL A 315 4.18 14.90 11.88
N VAL A 316 4.63 13.70 12.25
CA VAL A 316 4.61 12.52 11.38
C VAL A 316 3.34 11.75 11.65
N TYR A 317 2.64 11.39 10.57
CA TYR A 317 1.42 10.57 10.57
C TYR A 317 1.72 9.26 9.85
N HIS A 318 1.72 8.17 10.58
CA HIS A 318 1.93 6.84 10.01
C HIS A 318 0.58 6.12 9.89
N PHE A 319 0.02 6.15 8.69
CA PHE A 319 -1.20 5.40 8.37
C PHE A 319 -0.86 3.95 8.11
N TYR A 320 -1.70 3.04 8.57
CA TYR A 320 -1.51 1.61 8.36
C TYR A 320 -2.83 0.85 8.37
N CYS A 321 -2.82 -0.34 7.81
CA CYS A 321 -3.95 -1.26 7.89
C CYS A 321 -3.91 -1.96 9.24
N ALA A 322 -4.97 -1.80 10.02
CA ALA A 322 -5.17 -2.40 11.32
C ALA A 322 -6.16 -3.56 11.22
N VAL A 323 -5.78 -4.72 11.75
CA VAL A 323 -6.61 -5.92 11.75
C VAL A 323 -6.67 -6.48 13.16
N ASN A 324 -7.87 -6.67 13.67
CA ASN A 324 -8.08 -7.27 14.98
C ASN A 324 -8.26 -8.80 14.92
N ASN A 325 -8.38 -9.45 16.07
CA ASN A 325 -8.54 -10.92 16.14
C ASN A 325 -9.86 -11.43 15.55
N ALA A 326 -10.86 -10.58 15.40
CA ALA A 326 -12.09 -10.90 14.67
C ALA A 326 -11.95 -10.74 13.15
N GLU A 327 -10.72 -10.42 12.65
CA GLU A 327 -10.41 -10.19 11.24
C GLU A 327 -11.15 -9.01 10.61
N GLN A 328 -11.59 -8.05 11.42
CA GLN A 328 -12.06 -6.76 10.94
C GLN A 328 -10.84 -5.92 10.49
N ARG A 329 -10.98 -5.21 9.38
CA ARG A 329 -9.89 -4.42 8.78
C ARG A 329 -10.31 -2.99 8.57
N GLY A 330 -9.43 -2.06 8.94
CA GLY A 330 -9.61 -0.63 8.76
C GLY A 330 -8.27 0.09 8.68
N ILE A 331 -8.32 1.40 8.48
CA ILE A 331 -7.14 2.26 8.47
C ILE A 331 -7.01 2.93 9.83
N ALA A 332 -5.84 2.79 10.43
CA ALA A 332 -5.44 3.46 11.67
C ALA A 332 -4.30 4.44 11.40
N VAL A 333 -4.04 5.33 12.35
CA VAL A 333 -2.91 6.25 12.31
C VAL A 333 -2.22 6.33 13.67
N ALA A 334 -0.89 6.35 13.62
CA ALA A 334 -0.03 6.71 14.75
C ALA A 334 0.72 8.00 14.42
N THR A 335 1.05 8.78 15.44
CA THR A 335 1.62 10.12 15.29
C THR A 335 2.89 10.29 16.09
N SER A 336 3.76 11.21 15.65
CA SER A 336 5.01 11.54 16.36
C SER A 336 4.80 12.40 17.61
N LYS A 337 3.66 13.07 17.70
CA LYS A 337 3.24 13.87 18.85
C LYS A 337 1.87 13.42 19.34
N PRO A 338 1.54 13.59 20.64
CA PRO A 338 0.21 13.29 21.13
C PRO A 338 -0.86 14.13 20.44
N MET A 339 -1.82 13.50 19.77
CA MET A 339 -2.90 14.15 19.01
C MET A 339 -4.29 13.78 19.54
N GLY A 340 -4.38 13.12 20.69
CA GLY A 340 -5.63 12.62 21.25
C GLY A 340 -5.95 11.17 20.82
N ARG A 341 -7.23 10.85 20.79
CA ARG A 341 -7.73 9.51 20.46
C ARG A 341 -8.90 9.59 19.48
N SER A 342 -8.97 8.62 18.60
CA SER A 342 -10.08 8.49 17.65
C SER A 342 -11.36 8.04 18.33
N ALA A 343 -12.50 8.56 17.85
CA ALA A 343 -13.84 8.06 18.15
C ALA A 343 -14.30 6.94 17.20
N VAL A 344 -13.59 6.69 16.09
CA VAL A 344 -13.93 5.66 15.11
C VAL A 344 -13.72 4.27 15.71
N ARG A 345 -14.68 3.38 15.47
CA ARG A 345 -14.66 1.98 15.96
C ARG A 345 -15.04 1.03 14.83
N PHE A 346 -14.57 -0.19 14.91
CA PHE A 346 -15.12 -1.28 14.11
C PHE A 346 -16.60 -1.52 14.45
N PRO A 347 -17.40 -1.98 13.48
CA PRO A 347 -18.78 -2.39 13.78
C PRO A 347 -18.78 -3.53 14.79
N LYS A 348 -19.86 -3.61 15.58
CA LYS A 348 -20.03 -4.68 16.58
C LYS A 348 -20.03 -6.04 15.86
N THR A 349 -19.29 -7.00 16.42
CA THR A 349 -19.36 -8.40 15.99
C THR A 349 -20.68 -9.02 16.48
N GLU A 350 -21.36 -9.79 15.61
CA GLU A 350 -22.53 -10.58 16.04
C GLU A 350 -22.06 -11.61 17.08
N THR A 351 -22.61 -11.53 18.28
CA THR A 351 -22.49 -12.58 19.27
C THR A 351 -23.20 -13.82 18.71
N LYS A 352 -22.44 -14.84 18.30
CA LYS A 352 -23.03 -16.16 18.07
C LYS A 352 -23.64 -16.60 19.42
N ASN A 353 -24.94 -16.46 19.56
CA ASN A 353 -25.67 -17.13 20.62
C ASN A 353 -25.39 -18.62 20.45
N ARG A 354 -24.46 -19.14 21.25
CA ARG A 354 -24.40 -20.59 21.48
C ARG A 354 -25.71 -20.93 22.21
N ARG A 355 -26.69 -21.42 21.46
CA ARG A 355 -27.78 -22.18 22.08
C ARG A 355 -27.12 -23.40 22.68
N ILE A 356 -27.20 -23.46 24.01
CA ILE A 356 -26.85 -24.60 24.84
C ILE A 356 -27.81 -25.75 24.48
#